data_bad913c0f3412f26ceb0e157c8bb0668
#
_entry.id   bad913c0f3412f26ceb0e157c8bb0668
#
_cell.length_a   1.000
_cell.length_b   1.000
_cell.length_c   1.000
_cell.angle_alpha   90.00
_cell.angle_beta   90.00
_cell.angle_gamma   90.00
#
_symmetry.space_group_name_H-M   'P 1'
#
loop_
_entity.id
_entity.type
_entity.pdbx_description
1 polymer ?
#
loop_
_entity_poly.entity_id
_entity_poly.type
_entity_poly.pdbx_seq_one_letter_code
_entity_poly.pdbx_strand_id
1 'polypeptide(L)'
;MEGLEEICFEIISHSGQAKGLLMEAVTDSRAEHPDYSAIETMLKDARDGLKVAQKAHLKVLSDFAQSGQGDAVNPLYIHAEDQMMSAEIFLDLLSELITTNKKLQEIKQQL
;
A
#
# COMPACT_ATOMS: atom_id res chain seq x y z
N MET A 1 5.62 6.80 23.99
CA MET A 1 4.19 6.66 23.59
C MET A 1 3.75 5.24 23.87
N GLU A 2 2.67 5.12 24.62
CA GLU A 2 2.11 3.81 24.94
C GLU A 2 1.46 3.19 23.70
N GLY A 3 1.69 1.91 23.47
CA GLY A 3 1.13 1.21 22.32
C GLY A 3 1.82 1.47 21.00
N LEU A 4 2.97 2.15 21.00
CA LEU A 4 3.68 2.47 19.78
C LEU A 4 4.10 1.22 19.00
N GLU A 5 4.54 0.17 19.69
CA GLU A 5 4.96 -1.07 19.05
C GLU A 5 3.80 -1.72 18.26
N GLU A 6 2.63 -1.83 18.89
CA GLU A 6 1.45 -2.39 18.23
C GLU A 6 1.02 -1.56 17.03
N ILE A 7 1.07 -0.23 17.15
CA ILE A 7 0.71 0.67 16.07
C ILE A 7 1.68 0.50 14.91
N CYS A 8 2.98 0.39 15.19
CA CYS A 8 3.99 0.16 14.14
C CYS A 8 3.77 -1.17 13.42
N PHE A 9 3.46 -2.24 14.14
CA PHE A 9 3.14 -3.52 13.53
C PHE A 9 1.86 -3.45 12.70
N GLU A 10 0.87 -2.68 13.12
CA GLU A 10 -0.34 -2.44 12.32
C GLU A 10 0.01 -1.75 10.99
N ILE A 11 0.83 -0.72 11.04
CA ILE A 11 1.29 -0.02 9.83
C ILE A 11 2.04 -0.98 8.90
N ILE A 12 2.97 -1.75 9.45
CA ILE A 12 3.78 -2.71 8.66
C ILE A 12 2.88 -3.78 8.03
N SER A 13 1.97 -4.35 8.80
CA SER A 13 1.09 -5.42 8.35
C SER A 13 0.18 -4.97 7.21
N HIS A 14 -0.52 -3.85 7.38
CA HIS A 14 -1.43 -3.35 6.35
C HIS A 14 -0.68 -2.87 5.11
N SER A 15 0.48 -2.27 5.29
CA SER A 15 1.33 -1.85 4.15
C SER A 15 1.83 -3.06 3.36
N GLY A 16 2.26 -4.11 4.05
CA GLY A 16 2.72 -5.34 3.41
C GLY A 16 1.61 -6.06 2.65
N GLN A 17 0.42 -6.14 3.23
CA GLN A 17 -0.75 -6.71 2.56
C GLN A 17 -1.13 -5.91 1.31
N ALA A 18 -1.12 -4.59 1.39
CA ALA A 18 -1.42 -3.73 0.24
C ALA A 18 -0.42 -3.98 -0.90
N LYS A 19 0.87 -4.04 -0.58
CA LYS A 19 1.91 -4.33 -1.59
C LYS A 19 1.71 -5.69 -2.25
N GLY A 20 1.38 -6.71 -1.45
CA GLY A 20 1.11 -8.05 -1.96
C GLY A 20 -0.07 -8.08 -2.93
N LEU A 21 -1.17 -7.43 -2.57
CA LEU A 21 -2.35 -7.32 -3.44
C LEU A 21 -2.04 -6.58 -4.74
N LEU A 22 -1.25 -5.51 -4.67
CA LEU A 22 -0.87 -4.75 -5.86
C LEU A 22 0.00 -5.57 -6.80
N MET A 23 0.95 -6.34 -6.28
CA MET A 23 1.78 -7.22 -7.10
C MET A 23 0.97 -8.33 -7.74
N GLU A 24 0.01 -8.91 -7.02
CA GLU A 24 -0.89 -9.91 -7.55
C GLU A 24 -1.76 -9.32 -8.67
N ALA A 25 -2.28 -8.11 -8.47
CA ALA A 25 -3.09 -7.42 -9.48
C ALA A 25 -2.29 -7.15 -10.76
N VAL A 26 -1.02 -6.76 -10.64
CA VAL A 26 -0.13 -6.58 -11.81
C VAL A 26 0.05 -7.90 -12.54
N THR A 27 0.33 -8.98 -11.82
CA THR A 27 0.52 -10.30 -12.42
C THR A 27 -0.75 -10.74 -13.16
N ASP A 28 -1.91 -10.58 -12.53
CA ASP A 28 -3.18 -10.97 -13.13
C ASP A 28 -3.51 -10.11 -14.35
N SER A 29 -3.10 -8.84 -14.37
CA SER A 29 -3.33 -7.95 -15.51
C SER A 29 -2.55 -8.34 -16.76
N ARG A 30 -1.52 -9.20 -16.62
CA ARG A 30 -0.72 -9.71 -17.73
C ARG A 30 -1.16 -11.09 -18.21
N ALA A 31 -2.18 -11.66 -17.60
CA ALA A 31 -2.71 -12.95 -18.02
C ALA A 31 -3.29 -12.87 -19.42
N GLU A 32 -3.41 -14.01 -20.10
CA GLU A 32 -4.00 -14.07 -21.43
C GLU A 32 -5.45 -13.59 -21.44
N HIS A 33 -6.21 -13.92 -20.40
CA HIS A 33 -7.60 -13.50 -20.22
C HIS A 33 -7.76 -12.91 -18.80
N PRO A 34 -7.39 -11.63 -18.61
CA PRO A 34 -7.45 -11.04 -17.27
C PRO A 34 -8.86 -10.94 -16.72
N ASP A 35 -9.03 -11.24 -15.44
CA ASP A 35 -10.26 -10.99 -14.72
C ASP A 35 -10.21 -9.59 -14.11
N TYR A 36 -10.72 -8.60 -14.85
CA TYR A 36 -10.65 -7.20 -14.41
C TYR A 36 -11.49 -6.94 -13.16
N SER A 37 -12.56 -7.69 -12.93
CA SER A 37 -13.35 -7.56 -11.71
C SER A 37 -12.53 -7.96 -10.48
N ALA A 38 -11.79 -9.06 -10.56
CA ALA A 38 -10.89 -9.49 -9.48
C ALA A 38 -9.76 -8.48 -9.26
N ILE A 39 -9.20 -7.93 -10.35
CA ILE A 39 -8.13 -6.92 -10.28
C ILE A 39 -8.64 -5.65 -9.57
N GLU A 40 -9.83 -5.17 -9.92
CA GLU A 40 -10.43 -4.00 -9.27
C GLU A 40 -10.68 -4.23 -7.79
N THR A 41 -11.08 -5.43 -7.39
CA THR A 41 -11.25 -5.79 -5.99
C THR A 41 -9.91 -5.76 -5.25
N MET A 42 -8.84 -6.28 -5.84
CA MET A 42 -7.49 -6.23 -5.26
C MET A 42 -7.02 -4.79 -5.08
N LEU A 43 -7.25 -3.93 -6.08
CA LEU A 43 -6.88 -2.51 -5.98
C LEU A 43 -7.66 -1.80 -4.88
N LYS A 44 -8.95 -2.07 -4.78
CA LYS A 44 -9.78 -1.49 -3.71
C LYS A 44 -9.30 -1.94 -2.33
N ASP A 45 -9.04 -3.23 -2.16
CA ASP A 45 -8.58 -3.78 -0.89
C ASP A 45 -7.21 -3.23 -0.51
N ALA A 46 -6.32 -3.04 -1.49
CA ALA A 46 -5.02 -2.42 -1.28
C ALA A 46 -5.17 -0.97 -0.81
N ARG A 47 -6.04 -0.18 -1.45
CA ARG A 47 -6.31 1.21 -1.03
C ARG A 47 -6.88 1.27 0.37
N ASP A 48 -7.84 0.39 0.67
CA ASP A 48 -8.48 0.36 1.98
C ASP A 48 -7.47 -0.01 3.09
N GLY A 49 -6.62 -1.00 2.84
CA GLY A 49 -5.57 -1.39 3.77
C GLY A 49 -4.55 -0.28 3.98
N LEU A 50 -4.16 0.40 2.91
CA LEU A 50 -3.22 1.52 3.01
C LEU A 50 -3.81 2.68 3.81
N LYS A 51 -5.10 2.95 3.69
CA LYS A 51 -5.78 3.97 4.50
C LYS A 51 -5.72 3.64 5.99
N VAL A 52 -5.83 2.37 6.37
CA VAL A 52 -5.67 1.94 7.77
C VAL A 52 -4.26 2.26 8.26
N ALA A 53 -3.24 1.94 7.47
CA ALA A 53 -1.85 2.25 7.80
C ALA A 53 -1.63 3.76 7.95
N GLN A 54 -2.16 4.55 7.01
CA GLN A 54 -2.03 6.01 7.01
C GLN A 54 -2.69 6.64 8.24
N LYS A 55 -3.86 6.14 8.62
CA LYS A 55 -4.56 6.63 9.80
C LYS A 55 -3.79 6.31 11.09
N ALA A 56 -3.24 5.12 11.20
CA ALA A 56 -2.39 4.73 12.32
C ALA A 56 -1.13 5.60 12.40
N HIS A 57 -0.51 5.86 11.25
CA HIS A 57 0.66 6.72 11.14
C HIS A 57 0.36 8.16 11.57
N LEU A 58 -0.77 8.70 11.14
CA LEU A 58 -1.20 10.05 11.52
C LEU A 58 -1.39 10.17 13.03
N LYS A 59 -1.92 9.14 13.67
CA LYS A 59 -2.06 9.10 15.13
C LYS A 59 -0.71 9.22 15.83
N VAL A 60 0.31 8.52 15.35
CA VAL A 60 1.66 8.59 15.92
C VAL A 60 2.24 9.99 15.76
N LEU A 61 2.11 10.58 14.57
CA LEU A 61 2.58 11.94 14.32
C LEU A 61 1.91 12.95 15.24
N SER A 62 0.60 12.83 15.42
CA SER A 62 -0.19 13.72 16.28
C SER A 62 0.25 13.60 17.74
N ASP A 63 0.44 12.36 18.22
CA ASP A 63 0.86 12.12 19.60
C ASP A 63 2.27 12.65 19.84
N PHE A 64 3.19 12.46 18.91
CA PHE A 64 4.55 13.01 19.00
C PHE A 64 4.53 14.54 19.04
N ALA A 65 3.70 15.17 18.21
CA ALA A 65 3.59 16.62 18.17
C ALA A 65 3.07 17.19 19.50
N GLN A 66 2.11 16.47 20.14
CA GLN A 66 1.53 16.92 21.40
C GLN A 66 2.44 16.66 22.59
N SER A 67 3.14 15.53 22.61
CA SER A 67 3.98 15.12 23.75
C SER A 67 5.38 15.74 23.72
N GLY A 68 5.83 16.24 22.58
CA GLY A 68 7.19 16.72 22.40
C GLY A 68 8.25 15.60 22.37
N GLN A 69 7.83 14.35 22.22
CA GLN A 69 8.72 13.18 22.25
C GLN A 69 9.13 12.71 20.86
N GLY A 70 8.83 13.48 19.81
CA GLY A 70 9.14 13.11 18.44
C GLY A 70 10.61 13.08 18.09
N ASP A 71 11.48 13.60 18.98
CA ASP A 71 12.93 13.63 18.76
C ASP A 71 13.58 12.26 19.04
N ALA A 72 12.88 11.35 19.70
CA ALA A 72 13.45 10.04 20.03
C ALA A 72 13.52 9.18 18.77
N VAL A 73 14.72 8.73 18.41
CA VAL A 73 14.92 7.83 17.29
C VAL A 73 14.36 6.46 17.66
N ASN A 74 13.43 5.96 16.84
CA ASN A 74 12.84 4.64 17.02
C ASN A 74 12.94 3.87 15.71
N PRO A 75 13.86 2.87 15.65
CA PRO A 75 14.05 2.08 14.42
C PRO A 75 12.79 1.37 13.94
N LEU A 76 11.95 0.90 14.83
CA LEU A 76 10.70 0.24 14.44
C LEU A 76 9.74 1.22 13.76
N TYR A 77 9.62 2.43 14.30
CA TYR A 77 8.78 3.47 13.69
C TYR A 77 9.31 3.91 12.32
N ILE A 78 10.62 4.07 12.20
CA ILE A 78 11.25 4.41 10.92
C ILE A 78 10.96 3.31 9.90
N HIS A 79 11.08 2.03 10.30
CA HIS A 79 10.77 0.91 9.42
C HIS A 79 9.29 0.91 9.01
N ALA A 80 8.38 1.19 9.94
CA ALA A 80 6.97 1.27 9.64
C ALA A 80 6.66 2.38 8.62
N GLU A 81 7.25 3.55 8.78
CA GLU A 81 7.11 4.66 7.82
C GLU A 81 7.63 4.27 6.45
N ASP A 82 8.80 3.63 6.38
CA ASP A 82 9.39 3.18 5.11
C ASP A 82 8.48 2.19 4.40
N GLN A 83 7.90 1.26 5.12
CA GLN A 83 6.98 0.28 4.55
C GLN A 83 5.70 0.95 4.03
N MET A 84 5.16 1.90 4.78
CA MET A 84 3.96 2.63 4.35
C MET A 84 4.25 3.49 3.11
N MET A 85 5.34 4.23 3.10
CA MET A 85 5.72 5.07 1.96
C MET A 85 6.00 4.21 0.73
N SER A 86 6.63 3.07 0.89
CA SER A 86 6.85 2.09 -0.18
C SER A 86 5.52 1.60 -0.75
N ALA A 87 4.54 1.30 0.10
CA ALA A 87 3.22 0.87 -0.34
C ALA A 87 2.47 1.99 -1.09
N GLU A 88 2.62 3.24 -0.66
CA GLU A 88 2.04 4.39 -1.37
C GLU A 88 2.61 4.52 -2.77
N ILE A 89 3.94 4.39 -2.92
CA ILE A 89 4.60 4.43 -4.22
C ILE A 89 4.14 3.25 -5.10
N PHE A 90 4.03 2.06 -4.52
CA PHE A 90 3.52 0.87 -5.23
C PHE A 90 2.12 1.13 -5.77
N LEU A 91 1.22 1.69 -4.94
CA LEU A 91 -0.15 1.98 -5.37
C LEU A 91 -0.14 2.91 -6.58
N ASP A 92 0.62 4.00 -6.52
CA ASP A 92 0.67 4.98 -7.59
C ASP A 92 1.22 4.38 -8.89
N LEU A 93 2.39 3.73 -8.82
CA LEU A 93 3.07 3.22 -10.00
C LEU A 93 2.42 1.96 -10.56
N LEU A 94 2.01 1.04 -9.70
CA LEU A 94 1.43 -0.24 -10.16
C LEU A 94 0.02 -0.05 -10.69
N SER A 95 -0.74 0.94 -10.21
CA SER A 95 -2.03 1.30 -10.82
C SER A 95 -1.85 1.76 -12.27
N GLU A 96 -0.82 2.55 -12.53
CA GLU A 96 -0.49 2.99 -13.89
C GLU A 96 -0.03 1.81 -14.76
N LEU A 97 0.78 0.90 -14.20
CA LEU A 97 1.23 -0.29 -14.92
C LEU A 97 0.05 -1.19 -15.30
N ILE A 98 -0.91 -1.37 -14.40
CA ILE A 98 -2.11 -2.15 -14.68
C ILE A 98 -2.91 -1.51 -15.83
N THR A 99 -3.05 -0.19 -15.83
CA THR A 99 -3.71 0.53 -16.92
C THR A 99 -2.98 0.30 -18.24
N THR A 100 -1.65 0.36 -18.24
CA THR A 100 -0.84 0.08 -19.42
C THR A 100 -1.03 -1.35 -19.92
N ASN A 101 -1.03 -2.32 -19.00
CA ASN A 101 -1.25 -3.73 -19.35
C ASN A 101 -2.63 -3.94 -19.96
N LYS A 102 -3.66 -3.24 -19.47
CA LYS A 102 -5.00 -3.29 -20.04
C LYS A 102 -5.02 -2.78 -21.48
N LYS A 103 -4.33 -1.66 -21.73
CA LYS A 103 -4.21 -1.12 -23.08
C LYS A 103 -3.47 -2.05 -24.02
N LEU A 104 -2.43 -2.73 -23.54
CA LEU A 104 -1.73 -3.73 -24.33
C LEU A 104 -2.64 -4.90 -24.70
N GLN A 105 -3.48 -5.35 -23.78
CA GLN A 105 -4.47 -6.40 -24.07
C GLN A 105 -5.48 -5.95 -25.13
N GLU A 106 -5.96 -4.71 -25.04
CA GLU A 106 -6.89 -4.15 -26.02
C GLU A 106 -6.26 -4.11 -27.42
N ILE A 107 -5.00 -3.69 -27.53
CA ILE A 107 -4.26 -3.64 -28.80
C ILE A 107 -4.07 -5.07 -29.33
N LYS A 108 -3.67 -5.99 -28.48
CA LYS A 108 -3.46 -7.40 -28.85
C LYS A 108 -4.72 -8.02 -29.44
N GLN A 109 -5.89 -7.70 -28.89
CA GLN A 109 -7.16 -8.21 -29.37
C GLN A 109 -7.57 -7.67 -30.73
N GLN A 110 -6.99 -6.52 -31.15
CA GLN A 110 -7.27 -5.92 -32.45
C GLN A 110 -6.41 -6.51 -33.59
N LEU A 111 -5.39 -7.27 -33.23
CA LEU A 111 -4.51 -7.91 -34.21
C LEU A 111 -5.10 -9.25 -34.66
#